data_5ef453dbfa05ffac14f8718e1f495b17
#
_entry.id   5ef453dbfa05ffac14f8718e1f495b17
#
_cell.length_a   1.000
_cell.length_b   1.000
_cell.length_c   1.000
_cell.angle_alpha   90.00
_cell.angle_beta   90.00
_cell.angle_gamma   90.00
#
_symmetry.space_group_name_H-M   'P 1'
#
loop_
_entity.id
_entity.type
_entity.pdbx_description
1 polymer ?
#
loop_
_entity_poly.entity_id
_entity_poly.type
_entity_poly.pdbx_seq_one_letter_code
_entity_poly.pdbx_strand_id
1 'polypeptide(L)'
;MRKILYLLAILALTGCKEKYERVIDRYLEDHLKDPSSYQNVEIGKPGIITPMSKAFVETVRRAKAGEFPMDSVNAKLAQIKEYYISQGINPYDTLGWSVSHRYRAKNSFGATELVEVEYTFDKNLERITETK
;
A
#
# COMPACT_ATOMS: atom_id res chain seq x y z
N MET A 1 -17.75 39.15 -15.51
CA MET A 1 -16.37 38.89 -15.05
C MET A 1 -16.26 38.17 -13.72
N ARG A 2 -17.08 38.45 -12.70
CA ARG A 2 -17.00 37.75 -11.37
C ARG A 2 -17.27 36.23 -11.43
N LYS A 3 -18.11 35.72 -12.34
CA LYS A 3 -18.44 34.30 -12.46
C LYS A 3 -17.32 33.47 -13.10
N ILE A 4 -16.46 34.07 -13.94
CA ILE A 4 -15.32 33.40 -14.58
C ILE A 4 -14.18 33.17 -13.56
N LEU A 5 -14.04 34.07 -12.59
CA LEU A 5 -13.02 33.90 -11.52
C LEU A 5 -13.31 32.70 -10.60
N TYR A 6 -14.59 32.40 -10.34
CA TYR A 6 -14.97 31.22 -9.55
C TYR A 6 -14.73 29.90 -10.29
N LEU A 7 -14.88 29.87 -11.60
CA LEU A 7 -14.62 28.68 -12.41
C LEU A 7 -13.10 28.33 -12.45
N LEU A 8 -12.25 29.34 -12.50
CA LEU A 8 -10.79 29.18 -12.46
C LEU A 8 -10.28 28.75 -11.07
N ALA A 9 -10.94 29.18 -9.99
CA ALA A 9 -10.59 28.78 -8.64
C ALA A 9 -10.92 27.30 -8.33
N ILE A 10 -11.97 26.74 -9.00
CA ILE A 10 -12.34 25.32 -8.83
C ILE A 10 -11.37 24.40 -9.58
N LEU A 11 -10.82 24.84 -10.70
CA LEU A 11 -9.79 24.09 -11.46
C LEU A 11 -8.43 24.02 -10.75
N ALA A 12 -8.14 24.94 -9.84
CA ALA A 12 -6.88 24.96 -9.07
C ALA A 12 -6.88 23.98 -7.88
N LEU A 13 -8.02 23.38 -7.53
CA LEU A 13 -8.17 22.42 -6.43
C LEU A 13 -8.05 20.95 -6.84
N THR A 14 -7.91 20.64 -8.14
CA THR A 14 -7.52 19.32 -8.57
C THR A 14 -6.01 19.15 -8.32
N GLY A 15 -5.64 18.89 -7.08
CA GLY A 15 -4.29 18.52 -6.71
C GLY A 15 -3.79 17.44 -7.66
N CYS A 16 -2.57 17.62 -8.17
CA CYS A 16 -1.95 16.66 -9.09
C CYS A 16 -1.84 15.32 -8.34
N LYS A 17 -2.68 14.34 -8.69
CA LYS A 17 -2.62 13.00 -8.08
C LYS A 17 -1.26 12.38 -8.35
N GLU A 18 -0.67 11.79 -7.33
CA GLU A 18 0.57 11.04 -7.44
C GLU A 18 0.39 9.81 -8.38
N LYS A 19 1.50 9.33 -8.94
CA LYS A 19 1.47 8.22 -9.91
C LYS A 19 0.75 6.99 -9.36
N TYR A 20 1.06 6.58 -8.13
CA TYR A 20 0.46 5.41 -7.48
C TYR A 20 -1.04 5.60 -7.19
N GLU A 21 -1.49 6.82 -6.88
CA GLU A 21 -2.92 7.10 -6.67
C GLU A 21 -3.73 6.89 -7.94
N ARG A 22 -3.19 7.28 -9.09
CA ARG A 22 -3.83 7.04 -10.41
C ARG A 22 -3.91 5.56 -10.75
N VAL A 23 -2.91 4.77 -10.34
CA VAL A 23 -2.93 3.31 -10.52
C VAL A 23 -4.02 2.68 -9.64
N ILE A 24 -4.15 3.13 -8.39
CA ILE A 24 -5.21 2.68 -7.47
C ILE A 24 -6.59 3.05 -8.03
N ASP A 25 -6.80 4.28 -8.50
CA ASP A 25 -8.08 4.70 -9.08
C ASP A 25 -8.50 3.78 -10.23
N ARG A 26 -7.60 3.51 -11.17
CA ARG A 26 -7.87 2.60 -12.30
C ARG A 26 -8.17 1.18 -11.82
N TYR A 27 -7.40 0.68 -10.86
CA TYR A 27 -7.65 -0.62 -10.26
C TYR A 27 -9.06 -0.71 -9.67
N LEU A 28 -9.51 0.32 -8.95
CA LEU A 28 -10.84 0.37 -8.34
C LEU A 28 -11.96 0.49 -9.40
N GLU A 29 -11.75 1.25 -10.48
CA GLU A 29 -12.68 1.31 -11.61
C GLU A 29 -12.96 -0.08 -12.20
N ASP A 30 -11.92 -0.93 -12.28
CA ASP A 30 -12.03 -2.28 -12.86
C ASP A 30 -12.57 -3.34 -11.87
N HIS A 31 -12.44 -3.13 -10.56
CA HIS A 31 -12.71 -4.16 -9.55
C HIS A 31 -13.90 -3.87 -8.64
N LEU A 32 -14.32 -2.61 -8.50
CA LEU A 32 -15.53 -2.30 -7.73
C LEU A 32 -16.79 -2.65 -8.52
N LYS A 33 -17.79 -3.20 -7.84
CA LYS A 33 -19.10 -3.47 -8.46
C LYS A 33 -19.86 -2.20 -8.84
N ASP A 34 -19.71 -1.16 -8.05
CA ASP A 34 -20.26 0.17 -8.29
C ASP A 34 -19.15 1.20 -8.10
N PRO A 35 -18.33 1.46 -9.14
CA PRO A 35 -17.25 2.45 -9.06
C PRO A 35 -17.74 3.86 -8.73
N SER A 36 -19.00 4.21 -9.10
CA SER A 36 -19.58 5.51 -8.80
C SER A 36 -19.83 5.75 -7.31
N SER A 37 -19.90 4.68 -6.51
CA SER A 37 -20.08 4.75 -5.07
C SER A 37 -18.77 4.97 -4.28
N TYR A 38 -17.63 4.93 -4.97
CA TYR A 38 -16.32 5.08 -4.35
C TYR A 38 -16.14 6.46 -3.71
N GLN A 39 -15.68 6.45 -2.47
CA GLN A 39 -15.33 7.62 -1.70
C GLN A 39 -13.99 7.39 -1.00
N ASN A 40 -12.95 8.10 -1.43
CA ASN A 40 -11.66 8.05 -0.73
C ASN A 40 -11.80 8.55 0.71
N VAL A 41 -11.24 7.80 1.66
CA VAL A 41 -11.10 8.22 3.05
C VAL A 41 -9.65 8.61 3.33
N GLU A 42 -8.70 7.74 2.97
CA GLU A 42 -7.28 7.97 3.19
C GLU A 42 -6.44 7.09 2.27
N ILE A 43 -5.45 7.66 1.62
CA ILE A 43 -4.39 6.92 0.92
C ILE A 43 -3.07 7.22 1.63
N GLY A 44 -2.40 6.16 2.09
CA GLY A 44 -1.09 6.24 2.73
C GLY A 44 0.02 6.59 1.74
N LYS A 45 1.17 7.01 2.26
CA LYS A 45 2.38 7.18 1.45
C LYS A 45 3.01 5.81 1.13
N PRO A 46 3.64 5.65 -0.05
CA PRO A 46 4.33 4.42 -0.38
C PRO A 46 5.46 4.08 0.61
N GLY A 47 5.39 2.89 1.18
CA GLY A 47 6.45 2.29 2.00
C GLY A 47 7.32 1.35 1.18
N ILE A 48 8.64 1.39 1.36
CA ILE A 48 9.58 0.53 0.63
C ILE A 48 9.47 -0.91 1.13
N ILE A 49 9.37 -1.86 0.20
CA ILE A 49 9.48 -3.29 0.48
C ILE A 49 10.88 -3.76 0.12
N THR A 50 11.59 -4.34 1.09
CA THR A 50 12.92 -4.92 0.93
C THR A 50 12.91 -6.38 1.40
N PRO A 51 13.93 -7.22 1.08
CA PRO A 51 14.09 -8.53 1.69
C PRO A 51 14.05 -8.46 3.21
N MET A 52 14.72 -7.46 3.80
CA MET A 52 14.79 -7.29 5.26
C MET A 52 13.45 -6.88 5.87
N SER A 53 12.67 -6.00 5.22
CA SER A 53 11.34 -5.63 5.71
C SER A 53 10.36 -6.81 5.70
N LYS A 54 10.42 -7.67 4.67
CA LYS A 54 9.65 -8.92 4.62
C LYS A 54 10.06 -9.89 5.74
N ALA A 55 11.36 -10.06 5.94
CA ALA A 55 11.89 -10.90 7.02
C ALA A 55 11.44 -10.39 8.39
N PHE A 56 11.43 -9.09 8.60
CA PHE A 56 10.96 -8.47 9.84
C PHE A 56 9.49 -8.82 10.12
N VAL A 57 8.61 -8.56 9.15
CA VAL A 57 7.16 -8.85 9.29
C VAL A 57 6.93 -10.32 9.63
N GLU A 58 7.59 -11.23 8.91
CA GLU A 58 7.44 -12.68 9.11
C GLU A 58 8.01 -13.12 10.48
N THR A 59 9.17 -12.61 10.87
CA THR A 59 9.78 -12.94 12.17
C THR A 59 8.92 -12.49 13.33
N VAL A 60 8.35 -11.25 13.25
CA VAL A 60 7.43 -10.74 14.28
C VAL A 60 6.13 -11.56 14.31
N ARG A 61 5.58 -11.93 13.15
CA ARG A 61 4.38 -12.78 13.07
C ARG A 61 4.58 -14.12 13.78
N ARG A 62 5.72 -14.78 13.53
CA ARG A 62 6.09 -16.06 14.16
C ARG A 62 6.29 -15.94 15.66
N ALA A 63 6.95 -14.87 16.12
CA ALA A 63 7.09 -14.60 17.56
C ALA A 63 5.72 -14.38 18.24
N LYS A 64 4.81 -13.61 17.60
CA LYS A 64 3.43 -13.43 18.08
C LYS A 64 2.63 -14.74 18.10
N ALA A 65 2.92 -15.66 17.21
CA ALA A 65 2.33 -17.00 17.19
C ALA A 65 2.92 -17.94 18.28
N GLY A 66 3.91 -17.46 19.05
CA GLY A 66 4.52 -18.24 20.14
C GLY A 66 5.60 -19.22 19.69
N GLU A 67 6.10 -19.15 18.45
CA GLU A 67 7.15 -20.05 17.97
C GLU A 67 8.50 -19.81 18.68
N PHE A 68 8.73 -18.58 19.15
CA PHE A 68 9.89 -18.18 19.96
C PHE A 68 9.60 -16.86 20.69
N PRO A 69 10.39 -16.52 21.74
CA PRO A 69 10.20 -15.29 22.50
C PRO A 69 10.38 -14.02 21.66
N MET A 70 9.59 -12.97 21.95
CA MET A 70 9.62 -11.70 21.22
C MET A 70 10.98 -10.99 21.33
N ASP A 71 11.68 -11.12 22.44
CA ASP A 71 13.03 -10.55 22.67
C ASP A 71 14.10 -11.17 21.75
N SER A 72 13.86 -12.38 21.21
CA SER A 72 14.74 -13.06 20.26
C SER A 72 14.60 -12.52 18.82
N VAL A 73 13.65 -11.66 18.52
CA VAL A 73 13.39 -11.15 17.16
C VAL A 73 14.63 -10.50 16.56
N ASN A 74 15.29 -9.61 17.30
CA ASN A 74 16.48 -8.91 16.80
C ASN A 74 17.64 -9.86 16.48
N ALA A 75 17.88 -10.87 17.33
CA ALA A 75 18.92 -11.88 17.10
C ALA A 75 18.63 -12.70 15.83
N LYS A 76 17.37 -13.10 15.62
CA LYS A 76 16.95 -13.82 14.42
C LYS A 76 17.07 -12.97 13.15
N LEU A 77 16.72 -11.68 13.22
CA LEU A 77 16.89 -10.76 12.10
C LEU A 77 18.35 -10.55 11.72
N ALA A 78 19.26 -10.50 12.71
CA ALA A 78 20.71 -10.45 12.46
C ALA A 78 21.18 -11.70 11.71
N GLN A 79 20.75 -12.90 12.10
CA GLN A 79 21.07 -14.15 11.40
C GLN A 79 20.52 -14.17 9.97
N ILE A 80 19.27 -13.71 9.75
CA ILE A 80 18.67 -13.62 8.42
C ILE A 80 19.45 -12.65 7.53
N LYS A 81 19.87 -11.51 8.07
CA LYS A 81 20.69 -10.55 7.36
C LYS A 81 22.01 -11.16 6.89
N GLU A 82 22.75 -11.83 7.78
CA GLU A 82 23.99 -12.52 7.43
C GLU A 82 23.76 -13.61 6.38
N TYR A 83 22.67 -14.36 6.49
CA TYR A 83 22.28 -15.34 5.48
C TYR A 83 22.07 -14.70 4.10
N TYR A 84 21.32 -13.59 3.99
CA TYR A 84 21.13 -12.90 2.72
C TYR A 84 22.46 -12.45 2.12
N ILE A 85 23.34 -11.84 2.93
CA ILE A 85 24.65 -11.38 2.49
C ILE A 85 25.49 -12.58 1.98
N SER A 86 25.49 -13.72 2.65
CA SER A 86 26.21 -14.93 2.26
C SER A 86 25.71 -15.51 0.92
N GLN A 87 24.44 -15.27 0.59
CA GLN A 87 23.83 -15.67 -0.69
C GLN A 87 23.98 -14.62 -1.79
N GLY A 88 24.71 -13.52 -1.54
CA GLY A 88 24.86 -12.41 -2.50
C GLY A 88 23.59 -11.55 -2.66
N ILE A 89 22.65 -11.66 -1.74
CA ILE A 89 21.41 -10.86 -1.73
C ILE A 89 21.64 -9.62 -0.89
N ASN A 90 21.41 -8.43 -1.48
CA ASN A 90 21.40 -7.20 -0.69
C ASN A 90 20.07 -7.12 0.10
N PRO A 91 20.12 -7.17 1.44
CA PRO A 91 18.91 -7.18 2.28
C PRO A 91 18.07 -5.90 2.20
N TYR A 92 18.62 -4.84 1.63
CA TYR A 92 17.98 -3.52 1.54
C TYR A 92 17.60 -3.10 0.11
N ASP A 93 17.74 -3.98 -0.88
CA ASP A 93 17.29 -3.69 -2.24
C ASP A 93 15.77 -3.50 -2.27
N THR A 94 15.33 -2.50 -3.04
CA THR A 94 13.91 -2.26 -3.25
C THR A 94 13.31 -3.38 -4.09
N LEU A 95 12.37 -4.13 -3.51
CA LEU A 95 11.59 -5.16 -4.21
C LEU A 95 10.29 -4.59 -4.79
N GLY A 96 9.76 -3.55 -4.18
CA GLY A 96 8.50 -2.91 -4.53
C GLY A 96 8.08 -1.92 -3.45
N TRP A 97 6.79 -1.59 -3.43
CA TRP A 97 6.22 -0.61 -2.50
C TRP A 97 4.90 -1.13 -1.93
N SER A 98 4.58 -0.77 -0.71
CA SER A 98 3.26 -0.97 -0.12
C SER A 98 2.55 0.37 0.06
N VAL A 99 1.23 0.38 -0.17
CA VAL A 99 0.37 1.54 0.03
C VAL A 99 -0.89 1.09 0.74
N SER A 100 -1.16 1.63 1.92
CA SER A 100 -2.42 1.45 2.62
C SER A 100 -3.49 2.37 2.05
N HIS A 101 -4.73 1.88 1.95
CA HIS A 101 -5.84 2.67 1.46
C HIS A 101 -7.11 2.34 2.24
N ARG A 102 -7.82 3.37 2.66
CA ARG A 102 -9.15 3.29 3.27
C ARG A 102 -10.14 4.03 2.40
N TYR A 103 -11.23 3.37 2.04
CA TYR A 103 -12.28 3.95 1.22
C TYR A 103 -13.65 3.42 1.60
N ARG A 104 -14.70 4.09 1.15
CA ARG A 104 -16.07 3.58 1.20
C ARG A 104 -16.55 3.25 -0.19
N ALA A 105 -17.27 2.15 -0.31
CA ALA A 105 -17.95 1.74 -1.54
C ALA A 105 -19.16 0.87 -1.22
N LYS A 106 -20.09 0.78 -2.15
CA LYS A 106 -21.23 -0.13 -2.02
C LYS A 106 -20.82 -1.57 -2.29
N ASN A 107 -21.24 -2.48 -1.40
CA ASN A 107 -21.11 -3.91 -1.59
C ASN A 107 -22.17 -4.44 -2.57
N SER A 108 -22.18 -5.79 -2.75
CA SER A 108 -23.13 -6.48 -3.64
C SER A 108 -24.59 -6.29 -3.26
N PHE A 109 -24.88 -5.95 -2.01
CA PHE A 109 -26.22 -5.73 -1.48
C PHE A 109 -26.65 -4.27 -1.45
N GLY A 110 -25.79 -3.37 -1.98
CA GLY A 110 -26.04 -1.93 -2.01
C GLY A 110 -25.73 -1.18 -0.70
N ALA A 111 -25.22 -1.88 0.33
CA ALA A 111 -24.80 -1.25 1.57
C ALA A 111 -23.42 -0.62 1.42
N THR A 112 -23.23 0.59 1.96
CA THR A 112 -21.93 1.25 1.98
C THR A 112 -21.06 0.66 3.10
N GLU A 113 -19.88 0.18 2.74
CA GLU A 113 -18.89 -0.39 3.66
C GLU A 113 -17.61 0.44 3.66
N LEU A 114 -16.94 0.49 4.81
CA LEU A 114 -15.56 0.97 4.91
C LEU A 114 -14.63 -0.21 4.61
N VAL A 115 -13.79 -0.05 3.61
CA VAL A 115 -12.81 -1.04 3.17
C VAL A 115 -11.41 -0.54 3.53
N GLU A 116 -10.62 -1.42 4.10
CA GLU A 116 -9.19 -1.20 4.34
C GLU A 116 -8.41 -2.23 3.53
N VAL A 117 -7.49 -1.76 2.71
CA VAL A 117 -6.70 -2.60 1.81
C VAL A 117 -5.26 -2.13 1.78
N GLU A 118 -4.33 -3.08 1.65
CA GLU A 118 -2.93 -2.80 1.38
C GLU A 118 -2.59 -3.27 -0.03
N TYR A 119 -2.11 -2.36 -0.87
CA TYR A 119 -1.63 -2.66 -2.21
C TYR A 119 -0.12 -2.86 -2.19
N THR A 120 0.35 -3.92 -2.83
CA THR A 120 1.76 -4.09 -3.18
C THR A 120 1.97 -3.66 -4.62
N PHE A 121 2.94 -2.79 -4.85
CA PHE A 121 3.32 -2.30 -6.17
C PHE A 121 4.66 -2.86 -6.61
N ASP A 122 4.87 -2.88 -7.92
CA ASP A 122 6.19 -3.09 -8.51
C ASP A 122 7.17 -1.95 -8.14
N LYS A 123 8.45 -2.12 -8.52
CA LYS A 123 9.52 -1.15 -8.20
C LYS A 123 9.26 0.26 -8.73
N ASN A 124 8.50 0.39 -9.81
CA ASN A 124 8.27 1.65 -10.53
C ASN A 124 6.96 2.34 -10.13
N LEU A 125 6.16 1.76 -9.20
CA LEU A 125 4.82 2.24 -8.85
C LEU A 125 3.86 2.30 -10.05
N GLU A 126 3.99 1.36 -10.99
CA GLU A 126 3.21 1.33 -12.23
C GLU A 126 2.11 0.29 -12.21
N ARG A 127 2.26 -0.73 -11.39
CA ARG A 127 1.34 -1.87 -11.34
C ARG A 127 1.18 -2.38 -9.93
N ILE A 128 -0.07 -2.66 -9.56
CA ILE A 128 -0.40 -3.43 -8.36
C ILE A 128 -0.11 -4.91 -8.65
N THR A 129 0.70 -5.53 -7.80
CA THR A 129 1.10 -6.93 -7.91
C THR A 129 0.37 -7.83 -6.93
N GLU A 130 -0.10 -7.26 -5.81
CA GLU A 130 -0.84 -7.98 -4.77
C GLU A 130 -1.76 -7.02 -4.02
N THR A 131 -2.88 -7.53 -3.51
CA THR A 131 -3.80 -6.84 -2.59
C THR A 131 -4.07 -7.70 -1.37
N LYS A 132 -4.13 -7.08 -0.18
CA LYS A 132 -4.41 -7.74 1.11
C LYS A 132 -5.48 -7.02 1.88
#